data_875c7c0be4eb8f7e305cce00d4ba5a92
#
_entry.id   875c7c0be4eb8f7e305cce00d4ba5a92
#
_cell.length_a   1.000
_cell.length_b   1.000
_cell.length_c   1.000
_cell.angle_alpha   90.00
_cell.angle_beta   90.00
_cell.angle_gamma   90.00
#
_symmetry.space_group_name_H-M   'P 1'
#
loop_
_entity.id
_entity.type
_entity.pdbx_description
1 polymer ?
#
loop_
_entity_poly.entity_id
_entity_poly.type
_entity_poly.pdbx_seq_one_letter_code
_entity_poly.pdbx_strand_id
1 'polypeptide(L)'
;GVRPDIYGKVGNSGVSIATLDDMKVLFDGFDLCAPTTSVSLTINGPAPTLLSFFLNTAIDQQCDKFEEEKGRCPSEDERNEIKDWALSNVRGTVQADILKEFSLKMMGDIQQYFIDKQVRNFYSVSISGYHIAEAGANPISQLAFTLSNGFTYVETYLSRGMHIDDFAANLSFFFSNGMDPEYTVMGRVARRIWAVA
;
A
#
# COMPACT_ATOMS: atom_id res chain seq x y z
N GLY A 1 28.13 -7.77 5.87
CA GLY A 1 29.44 -7.17 5.60
C GLY A 1 29.39 -6.16 4.47
N VAL A 2 30.36 -5.27 4.40
CA VAL A 2 30.43 -4.25 3.34
C VAL A 2 30.71 -4.94 2.00
N ARG A 3 29.85 -4.71 1.02
CA ARG A 3 30.05 -5.17 -0.35
C ARG A 3 30.52 -4.00 -1.21
N PRO A 4 31.72 -4.08 -1.82
CA PRO A 4 32.30 -2.95 -2.59
C PRO A 4 31.42 -2.50 -3.76
N ASP A 5 30.66 -3.43 -4.38
CA ASP A 5 29.77 -3.18 -5.53
C ASP A 5 28.53 -2.37 -5.18
N ILE A 6 28.13 -2.36 -3.91
CA ILE A 6 26.94 -1.64 -3.42
C ILE A 6 27.28 -0.55 -2.39
N TYR A 7 28.60 -0.39 -2.07
CA TYR A 7 29.02 0.64 -1.13
C TYR A 7 28.58 2.02 -1.59
N GLY A 8 27.96 2.79 -0.71
CA GLY A 8 27.43 4.12 -1.01
C GLY A 8 26.13 4.13 -1.84
N LYS A 9 25.59 2.95 -2.20
CA LYS A 9 24.31 2.86 -2.94
C LYS A 9 23.12 2.59 -2.01
N VAL A 10 23.36 2.08 -0.82
CA VAL A 10 22.31 1.85 0.19
C VAL A 10 21.78 3.21 0.65
N GLY A 11 20.46 3.37 0.62
CA GLY A 11 19.80 4.64 0.94
C GLY A 11 19.72 5.64 -0.22
N ASN A 12 20.31 5.35 -1.37
CA ASN A 12 20.28 6.24 -2.54
C ASN A 12 18.89 6.32 -3.20
N SER A 13 18.11 5.23 -3.15
CA SER A 13 16.75 5.16 -3.69
C SER A 13 15.76 4.54 -2.70
N GLY A 14 15.92 4.87 -1.42
CA GLY A 14 15.07 4.33 -0.35
C GLY A 14 15.87 4.04 0.90
N VAL A 15 15.22 3.46 1.89
CA VAL A 15 15.80 3.10 3.18
C VAL A 15 15.86 1.59 3.37
N SER A 16 16.82 1.10 4.15
CA SER A 16 16.95 -0.32 4.48
C SER A 16 16.14 -0.61 5.74
N ILE A 17 15.04 -1.33 5.59
CA ILE A 17 14.17 -1.78 6.69
C ILE A 17 14.20 -3.31 6.69
N ALA A 18 14.84 -3.89 7.67
CA ALA A 18 14.99 -5.34 7.82
C ALA A 18 14.18 -5.89 9.00
N THR A 19 13.86 -5.05 9.97
CA THR A 19 13.16 -5.43 11.20
C THR A 19 12.02 -4.47 11.52
N LEU A 20 11.16 -4.86 12.47
CA LEU A 20 10.13 -3.97 13.00
C LEU A 20 10.74 -2.75 13.69
N ASP A 21 11.87 -2.94 14.37
CA ASP A 21 12.55 -1.83 15.08
C ASP A 21 13.07 -0.78 14.09
N ASP A 22 13.58 -1.20 12.92
CA ASP A 22 13.96 -0.26 11.85
C ASP A 22 12.75 0.57 11.39
N MET A 23 11.57 -0.06 11.29
CA MET A 23 10.35 0.63 10.90
C MET A 23 9.91 1.64 11.97
N LYS A 24 10.04 1.28 13.25
CA LYS A 24 9.77 2.20 14.37
C LYS A 24 10.70 3.40 14.35
N VAL A 25 11.99 3.18 14.11
CA VAL A 25 12.98 4.27 13.98
C VAL A 25 12.66 5.16 12.78
N LEU A 26 12.25 4.58 11.63
CA LEU A 26 11.90 5.36 10.43
C LEU A 26 10.73 6.30 10.69
N PHE A 27 9.74 5.87 11.45
CA PHE A 27 8.52 6.64 11.75
C PHE A 27 8.51 7.29 13.14
N ASP A 28 9.68 7.36 13.79
CA ASP A 28 9.81 8.08 15.05
C ASP A 28 9.41 9.57 14.88
N GLY A 29 8.60 10.07 15.81
CA GLY A 29 8.06 11.43 15.75
C GLY A 29 6.84 11.62 14.82
N PHE A 30 6.40 10.61 14.08
CA PHE A 30 5.17 10.65 13.30
C PHE A 30 4.04 9.90 14.02
N ASP A 31 2.85 10.49 14.07
CA ASP A 31 1.65 9.74 14.44
C ASP A 31 1.03 9.10 13.20
N LEU A 32 1.17 7.78 13.07
CA LEU A 32 0.71 7.03 11.90
C LEU A 32 -0.82 6.92 11.82
N CYS A 33 -1.52 7.16 12.91
CA CYS A 33 -2.99 7.17 12.95
C CYS A 33 -3.59 8.59 12.85
N ALA A 34 -2.75 9.63 12.77
CA ALA A 34 -3.25 10.99 12.62
C ALA A 34 -3.95 11.19 11.26
N PRO A 35 -5.07 11.95 11.21
CA PRO A 35 -5.81 12.16 9.96
C PRO A 35 -5.02 12.92 8.89
N THR A 36 -3.93 13.58 9.27
CA THR A 36 -3.02 14.30 8.37
C THR A 36 -1.84 13.46 7.89
N THR A 37 -1.65 12.25 8.43
CA THR A 37 -0.57 11.35 8.05
C THR A 37 -1.07 10.32 7.04
N SER A 38 -0.38 10.19 5.93
CA SER A 38 -0.61 9.14 4.93
C SER A 38 0.72 8.65 4.38
N VAL A 39 0.91 7.34 4.32
CA VAL A 39 2.18 6.73 3.94
C VAL A 39 2.02 5.90 2.67
N SER A 40 2.88 6.12 1.69
CA SER A 40 2.93 5.32 0.46
C SER A 40 4.14 4.38 0.52
N LEU A 41 3.88 3.09 0.53
CA LEU A 41 4.88 2.03 0.57
C LEU A 41 5.10 1.51 -0.86
N THR A 42 6.15 1.98 -1.52
CA THR A 42 6.53 1.53 -2.86
C THR A 42 7.47 0.33 -2.74
N ILE A 43 6.89 -0.86 -2.69
CA ILE A 43 7.59 -2.10 -2.39
C ILE A 43 7.02 -3.21 -3.27
N ASN A 44 7.87 -4.01 -3.88
CA ASN A 44 7.43 -5.12 -4.71
C ASN A 44 7.46 -6.46 -3.93
N GLY A 45 8.54 -7.21 -4.00
CA GLY A 45 8.63 -8.54 -3.39
C GLY A 45 8.30 -8.60 -1.90
N PRO A 46 8.89 -7.77 -1.05
CA PRO A 46 8.68 -7.83 0.41
C PRO A 46 7.46 -7.02 0.89
N ALA A 47 6.54 -6.63 0.02
CA ALA A 47 5.39 -5.79 0.35
C ALA A 47 4.58 -6.28 1.58
N PRO A 48 4.21 -7.57 1.72
CA PRO A 48 3.47 -8.03 2.88
C PRO A 48 4.24 -7.90 4.19
N THR A 49 5.54 -8.17 4.16
CA THR A 49 6.41 -8.07 5.35
C THR A 49 6.51 -6.63 5.83
N LEU A 50 6.78 -5.69 4.91
CA LEU A 50 6.91 -4.28 5.27
C LEU A 50 5.56 -3.64 5.62
N LEU A 51 4.48 -4.06 4.98
CA LEU A 51 3.12 -3.66 5.40
C LEU A 51 2.83 -4.14 6.83
N SER A 52 3.20 -5.38 7.15
CA SER A 52 3.06 -5.91 8.52
C SER A 52 3.88 -5.09 9.52
N PHE A 53 5.13 -4.74 9.20
CA PHE A 53 5.94 -3.88 10.07
C PHE A 53 5.29 -2.51 10.26
N PHE A 54 4.80 -1.89 9.19
CA PHE A 54 4.11 -0.60 9.25
C PHE A 54 2.87 -0.65 10.15
N LEU A 55 1.98 -1.63 9.95
CA LEU A 55 0.76 -1.76 10.74
C LEU A 55 1.07 -2.05 12.22
N ASN A 56 2.07 -2.90 12.51
CA ASN A 56 2.49 -3.15 13.89
C ASN A 56 3.12 -1.91 14.52
N THR A 57 3.92 -1.13 13.79
CA THR A 57 4.45 0.14 14.28
C THR A 57 3.32 1.10 14.67
N ALA A 58 2.29 1.22 13.84
CA ALA A 58 1.14 2.07 14.14
C ALA A 58 0.39 1.60 15.40
N ILE A 59 0.21 0.28 15.57
CA ILE A 59 -0.43 -0.29 16.76
C ILE A 59 0.42 -0.02 18.01
N ASP A 60 1.71 -0.28 17.93
CA ASP A 60 2.61 -0.08 19.08
C ASP A 60 2.67 1.40 19.48
N GLN A 61 2.70 2.35 18.56
CA GLN A 61 2.60 3.78 18.86
C GLN A 61 1.33 4.14 19.66
N GLN A 62 0.20 3.51 19.36
CA GLN A 62 -1.04 3.77 20.11
C GLN A 62 -1.03 3.08 21.48
N CYS A 63 -0.37 1.93 21.61
CA CYS A 63 -0.15 1.29 22.89
C CYS A 63 0.76 2.15 23.80
N ASP A 64 1.83 2.72 23.23
CA ASP A 64 2.75 3.61 23.94
C ASP A 64 2.03 4.87 24.43
N LYS A 65 1.18 5.48 23.61
CA LYS A 65 0.32 6.61 24.04
C LYS A 65 -0.64 6.23 25.16
N PHE A 66 -1.25 5.04 25.10
CA PHE A 66 -2.10 4.56 26.16
C PHE A 66 -1.32 4.41 27.47
N GLU A 67 -0.09 3.89 27.40
CA GLU A 67 0.77 3.76 28.58
C GLU A 67 1.17 5.12 29.16
N GLU A 68 1.49 6.09 28.31
CA GLU A 68 1.76 7.48 28.74
C GLU A 68 0.55 8.12 29.43
N GLU A 69 -0.66 7.91 28.91
CA GLU A 69 -1.90 8.49 29.46
C GLU A 69 -2.39 7.80 30.73
N LYS A 70 -2.27 6.48 30.81
CA LYS A 70 -2.81 5.66 31.91
C LYS A 70 -1.78 5.27 32.96
N GLY A 71 -0.49 5.43 32.67
CA GLY A 71 0.60 5.03 33.56
C GLY A 71 0.75 3.51 33.72
N ARG A 72 0.19 2.72 32.79
CA ARG A 72 0.29 1.25 32.77
C ARG A 72 0.17 0.72 31.35
N CYS A 73 0.73 -0.45 31.08
CA CYS A 73 0.51 -1.14 29.83
C CYS A 73 -0.96 -1.53 29.63
N PRO A 74 -1.47 -1.54 28.39
CA PRO A 74 -2.82 -2.01 28.08
C PRO A 74 -2.97 -3.51 28.38
N SER A 75 -4.14 -3.91 28.87
CA SER A 75 -4.53 -5.32 28.95
C SER A 75 -4.68 -5.93 27.57
N GLU A 76 -4.86 -7.25 27.48
CA GLU A 76 -5.04 -7.94 26.20
C GLU A 76 -6.29 -7.44 25.47
N ASP A 77 -7.40 -7.23 26.16
CA ASP A 77 -8.63 -6.70 25.59
C ASP A 77 -8.45 -5.26 25.09
N GLU A 78 -7.86 -4.39 25.91
CA GLU A 78 -7.54 -3.01 25.55
C GLU A 78 -6.57 -2.95 24.33
N ARG A 79 -5.59 -3.85 24.28
CA ARG A 79 -4.67 -3.95 23.14
C ARG A 79 -5.40 -4.36 21.86
N ASN A 80 -6.38 -5.25 21.92
CA ASN A 80 -7.20 -5.63 20.78
C ASN A 80 -8.07 -4.45 20.30
N GLU A 81 -8.67 -3.68 21.22
CA GLU A 81 -9.42 -2.48 20.89
C GLU A 81 -8.52 -1.41 20.22
N ILE A 82 -7.33 -1.17 20.78
CA ILE A 82 -6.33 -0.26 20.20
C ILE A 82 -5.94 -0.71 18.79
N LYS A 83 -5.70 -2.00 18.60
CA LYS A 83 -5.36 -2.58 17.30
C LYS A 83 -6.45 -2.35 16.27
N ASP A 84 -7.70 -2.67 16.61
CA ASP A 84 -8.83 -2.51 15.68
C ASP A 84 -9.06 -1.02 15.36
N TRP A 85 -8.89 -0.14 16.34
CA TRP A 85 -8.94 1.30 16.13
C TRP A 85 -7.79 1.79 15.23
N ALA A 86 -6.55 1.38 15.48
CA ALA A 86 -5.40 1.77 14.68
C ALA A 86 -5.55 1.34 13.22
N LEU A 87 -5.94 0.08 12.99
CA LEU A 87 -6.17 -0.45 11.63
C LEU A 87 -7.27 0.30 10.87
N SER A 88 -8.27 0.82 11.57
CA SER A 88 -9.34 1.63 10.95
C SER A 88 -8.91 3.06 10.62
N ASN A 89 -7.87 3.57 11.27
CA ASN A 89 -7.45 4.96 11.15
C ASN A 89 -6.17 5.17 10.34
N VAL A 90 -5.29 4.17 10.21
CA VAL A 90 -4.11 4.28 9.33
C VAL A 90 -4.51 4.62 7.90
N ARG A 91 -3.67 5.44 7.26
CA ARG A 91 -3.89 5.90 5.89
C ARG A 91 -2.66 5.65 5.04
N GLY A 92 -2.87 5.20 3.83
CA GLY A 92 -1.75 5.00 2.93
C GLY A 92 -2.06 4.09 1.76
N THR A 93 -0.99 3.63 1.16
CA THR A 93 -1.01 2.77 -0.02
C THR A 93 0.17 1.81 0.03
N VAL A 94 -0.06 0.57 -0.31
CA VAL A 94 1.01 -0.38 -0.62
C VAL A 94 1.01 -0.68 -2.11
N GLN A 95 2.20 -0.71 -2.69
CA GLN A 95 2.39 -1.02 -4.10
C GLN A 95 3.18 -2.32 -4.25
N ALA A 96 2.68 -3.24 -5.07
CA ALA A 96 3.34 -4.46 -5.47
C ALA A 96 3.22 -4.68 -6.97
N ASP A 97 4.26 -5.26 -7.59
CA ASP A 97 4.27 -5.57 -9.01
C ASP A 97 3.49 -6.86 -9.27
N ILE A 98 2.52 -6.79 -10.20
CA ILE A 98 1.61 -7.87 -10.56
C ILE A 98 2.25 -8.95 -11.44
N LEU A 99 3.39 -8.68 -12.06
CA LEU A 99 4.03 -9.56 -13.05
C LEU A 99 4.46 -10.95 -12.51
N LYS A 100 4.17 -11.24 -11.25
CA LYS A 100 4.45 -12.54 -10.61
C LYS A 100 3.17 -13.11 -10.03
N GLU A 101 2.82 -14.33 -10.40
CA GLU A 101 1.66 -15.08 -9.87
C GLU A 101 1.63 -15.11 -8.33
N PHE A 102 2.81 -15.21 -7.71
CA PHE A 102 2.95 -15.12 -6.26
C PHE A 102 2.48 -13.77 -5.69
N SER A 103 2.69 -12.68 -6.42
CA SER A 103 2.23 -11.35 -5.99
C SER A 103 0.71 -11.23 -5.95
N LEU A 104 0.01 -11.78 -6.94
CA LEU A 104 -1.46 -11.79 -6.96
C LEU A 104 -2.05 -12.56 -5.77
N LYS A 105 -1.45 -13.71 -5.44
CA LYS A 105 -1.88 -14.49 -4.29
C LYS A 105 -1.72 -13.71 -2.98
N MET A 106 -0.55 -13.12 -2.78
CA MET A 106 -0.27 -12.31 -1.59
C MET A 106 -1.16 -11.07 -1.50
N MET A 107 -1.37 -10.38 -2.61
CA MET A 107 -2.26 -9.21 -2.64
C MET A 107 -3.70 -9.59 -2.35
N GLY A 108 -4.14 -10.77 -2.77
CA GLY A 108 -5.43 -11.32 -2.38
C GLY A 108 -5.54 -11.58 -0.87
N ASP A 109 -4.48 -12.07 -0.24
CA ASP A 109 -4.45 -12.29 1.22
C ASP A 109 -4.44 -10.95 1.98
N ILE A 110 -3.71 -9.96 1.51
CA ILE A 110 -3.73 -8.59 2.05
C ILE A 110 -5.13 -7.98 1.93
N GLN A 111 -5.78 -8.11 0.77
CA GLN A 111 -7.13 -7.58 0.57
C GLN A 111 -8.14 -8.26 1.49
N GLN A 112 -8.06 -9.58 1.66
CA GLN A 112 -8.93 -10.30 2.59
C GLN A 112 -8.72 -9.80 4.02
N TYR A 113 -7.48 -9.63 4.44
CA TYR A 113 -7.16 -9.08 5.75
C TYR A 113 -7.73 -7.66 5.94
N PHE A 114 -7.69 -6.82 4.89
CA PHE A 114 -8.26 -5.47 4.95
C PHE A 114 -9.78 -5.49 5.12
N ILE A 115 -10.47 -6.41 4.44
CA ILE A 115 -11.90 -6.62 4.60
C ILE A 115 -12.21 -7.08 6.03
N ASP A 116 -11.55 -8.13 6.49
CA ASP A 116 -11.77 -8.73 7.81
C ASP A 116 -11.50 -7.76 8.97
N LYS A 117 -10.48 -6.89 8.81
CA LYS A 117 -10.05 -5.91 9.80
C LYS A 117 -10.60 -4.50 9.60
N GLN A 118 -11.46 -4.31 8.61
CA GLN A 118 -12.08 -3.02 8.30
C GLN A 118 -11.05 -1.89 8.07
N VAL A 119 -9.94 -2.20 7.38
CA VAL A 119 -8.91 -1.22 7.01
C VAL A 119 -9.42 -0.39 5.85
N ARG A 120 -10.11 0.72 6.12
CA ARG A 120 -10.87 1.48 5.11
C ARG A 120 -10.10 2.63 4.48
N ASN A 121 -9.11 3.17 5.16
CA ASN A 121 -8.38 4.37 4.75
C ASN A 121 -7.02 4.06 4.13
N PHE A 122 -6.76 2.79 3.84
CA PHE A 122 -5.52 2.32 3.26
C PHE A 122 -5.81 1.59 1.95
N TYR A 123 -5.17 2.00 0.86
CA TYR A 123 -5.28 1.31 -0.41
C TYR A 123 -4.45 0.02 -0.38
N SER A 124 -5.11 -1.10 -0.56
CA SER A 124 -4.46 -2.42 -0.56
C SER A 124 -3.49 -2.61 -1.72
N VAL A 125 -3.72 -1.87 -2.81
CA VAL A 125 -2.87 -1.90 -3.99
C VAL A 125 -2.89 -0.55 -4.69
N SER A 126 -1.72 -0.12 -5.19
CA SER A 126 -1.59 0.96 -6.16
C SER A 126 -1.28 0.35 -7.52
N ILE A 127 -2.24 0.39 -8.42
CA ILE A 127 -2.11 -0.11 -9.79
C ILE A 127 -1.37 0.94 -10.59
N SER A 128 -0.06 0.75 -10.75
CA SER A 128 0.83 1.76 -11.27
C SER A 128 1.16 1.57 -12.75
N GLY A 129 0.87 2.62 -13.54
CA GLY A 129 1.36 2.77 -14.90
C GLY A 129 2.74 3.44 -14.99
N TYR A 130 3.25 3.98 -13.87
CA TYR A 130 4.52 4.69 -13.86
C TYR A 130 5.68 3.83 -14.37
N HIS A 131 5.83 2.60 -13.88
CA HIS A 131 6.93 1.71 -14.33
C HIS A 131 6.81 1.34 -15.81
N ILE A 132 5.59 1.24 -16.32
CA ILE A 132 5.31 0.94 -17.73
C ILE A 132 5.78 2.12 -18.59
N ALA A 133 5.50 3.34 -18.16
CA ALA A 133 5.96 4.56 -18.82
C ALA A 133 7.49 4.70 -18.74
N GLU A 134 8.10 4.46 -17.58
CA GLU A 134 9.56 4.49 -17.40
C GLU A 134 10.29 3.43 -18.22
N ALA A 135 9.61 2.30 -18.53
CA ALA A 135 10.11 1.30 -19.45
C ALA A 135 9.99 1.70 -20.93
N GLY A 136 9.49 2.92 -21.22
CA GLY A 136 9.42 3.48 -22.57
C GLY A 136 8.08 3.33 -23.28
N ALA A 137 7.02 2.95 -22.56
CA ALA A 137 5.68 2.87 -23.13
C ALA A 137 5.11 4.26 -23.42
N ASN A 138 4.41 4.39 -24.54
CA ASN A 138 3.64 5.59 -24.86
C ASN A 138 2.37 5.69 -23.98
N PRO A 139 1.68 6.84 -23.93
CA PRO A 139 0.50 7.02 -23.09
C PRO A 139 -0.63 6.02 -23.34
N ILE A 140 -0.84 5.58 -24.57
CA ILE A 140 -1.87 4.59 -24.92
C ILE A 140 -1.52 3.22 -24.33
N SER A 141 -0.28 2.77 -24.51
CA SER A 141 0.20 1.50 -23.96
C SER A 141 0.23 1.53 -22.43
N GLN A 142 0.66 2.65 -21.83
CA GLN A 142 0.61 2.84 -20.38
C GLN A 142 -0.82 2.65 -19.86
N LEU A 143 -1.79 3.34 -20.48
CA LEU A 143 -3.19 3.24 -20.11
C LEU A 143 -3.73 1.81 -20.23
N ALA A 144 -3.50 1.18 -21.37
CA ALA A 144 -4.01 -0.16 -21.67
C ALA A 144 -3.49 -1.18 -20.66
N PHE A 145 -2.20 -1.22 -20.40
CA PHE A 145 -1.60 -2.18 -19.46
C PHE A 145 -1.99 -1.89 -18.02
N THR A 146 -2.09 -0.62 -17.63
CA THR A 146 -2.50 -0.26 -16.27
C THR A 146 -3.93 -0.68 -15.98
N LEU A 147 -4.86 -0.43 -16.91
CA LEU A 147 -6.26 -0.88 -16.75
C LEU A 147 -6.37 -2.41 -16.80
N SER A 148 -5.61 -3.09 -17.67
CA SER A 148 -5.57 -4.55 -17.72
C SER A 148 -5.11 -5.13 -16.37
N ASN A 149 -4.10 -4.53 -15.74
CA ASN A 149 -3.68 -4.92 -14.39
C ASN A 149 -4.81 -4.71 -13.37
N GLY A 150 -5.54 -3.59 -13.46
CA GLY A 150 -6.70 -3.34 -12.62
C GLY A 150 -7.77 -4.42 -12.74
N PHE A 151 -8.13 -4.79 -13.95
CA PHE A 151 -9.09 -5.87 -14.19
C PHE A 151 -8.60 -7.22 -13.69
N THR A 152 -7.32 -7.51 -13.82
CA THR A 152 -6.72 -8.74 -13.28
C THR A 152 -6.83 -8.81 -11.75
N TYR A 153 -6.63 -7.69 -11.05
CA TYR A 153 -6.86 -7.64 -9.60
C TYR A 153 -8.33 -7.88 -9.24
N VAL A 154 -9.25 -7.20 -9.92
CA VAL A 154 -10.70 -7.37 -9.69
C VAL A 154 -11.09 -8.82 -9.92
N GLU A 155 -10.71 -9.41 -11.05
CA GLU A 155 -11.02 -10.81 -11.38
C GLU A 155 -10.42 -11.78 -10.34
N THR A 156 -9.18 -11.54 -9.93
CA THR A 156 -8.52 -12.36 -8.89
C THR A 156 -9.27 -12.30 -7.55
N TYR A 157 -9.71 -11.12 -7.13
CA TYR A 157 -10.43 -10.96 -5.87
C TYR A 157 -11.84 -11.57 -5.92
N LEU A 158 -12.55 -11.37 -7.03
CA LEU A 158 -13.86 -12.01 -7.27
C LEU A 158 -13.74 -13.54 -7.31
N SER A 159 -12.71 -14.10 -7.95
CA SER A 159 -12.48 -15.55 -8.00
C SER A 159 -12.20 -16.17 -6.63
N ARG A 160 -11.76 -15.35 -5.67
CA ARG A 160 -11.57 -15.76 -4.27
C ARG A 160 -12.83 -15.61 -3.41
N GLY A 161 -13.96 -15.21 -4.01
CA GLY A 161 -15.24 -15.05 -3.34
C GLY A 161 -15.43 -13.71 -2.62
N MET A 162 -14.55 -12.74 -2.82
CA MET A 162 -14.74 -11.39 -2.26
C MET A 162 -15.85 -10.67 -3.02
N HIS A 163 -16.66 -9.88 -2.31
CA HIS A 163 -17.67 -9.03 -2.95
C HIS A 163 -17.04 -7.72 -3.42
N ILE A 164 -17.43 -7.24 -4.61
CA ILE A 164 -16.78 -6.05 -5.20
C ILE A 164 -16.91 -4.79 -4.32
N ASP A 165 -18.03 -4.61 -3.65
CA ASP A 165 -18.27 -3.45 -2.77
C ASP A 165 -17.36 -3.44 -1.54
N ASP A 166 -16.80 -4.59 -1.16
CA ASP A 166 -15.90 -4.70 -0.02
C ASP A 166 -14.47 -4.27 -0.33
N PHE A 167 -14.07 -4.30 -1.62
CA PHE A 167 -12.67 -4.00 -1.99
C PHE A 167 -12.50 -2.92 -3.04
N ALA A 168 -13.50 -2.60 -3.86
CA ALA A 168 -13.31 -1.67 -4.97
C ALA A 168 -12.80 -0.29 -4.54
N ALA A 169 -13.22 0.17 -3.36
CA ALA A 169 -12.76 1.44 -2.79
C ALA A 169 -11.28 1.42 -2.36
N ASN A 170 -10.70 0.24 -2.17
CA ASN A 170 -9.29 0.07 -1.79
C ASN A 170 -8.33 -0.02 -3.00
N LEU A 171 -8.85 0.02 -4.23
CA LEU A 171 -8.05 0.05 -5.45
C LEU A 171 -7.72 1.49 -5.83
N SER A 172 -6.45 1.78 -6.04
CA SER A 172 -6.00 3.07 -6.54
C SER A 172 -5.18 2.92 -7.82
N PHE A 173 -5.23 3.93 -8.68
CA PHE A 173 -4.47 3.98 -9.92
C PHE A 173 -3.45 5.10 -9.87
N PHE A 174 -2.27 4.84 -10.40
CA PHE A 174 -1.21 5.81 -10.54
C PHE A 174 -0.69 5.82 -11.98
N PHE A 175 -0.65 6.98 -12.60
CA PHE A 175 -0.14 7.16 -13.96
C PHE A 175 1.03 8.14 -13.97
N SER A 176 2.01 7.90 -14.85
CA SER A 176 2.98 8.92 -15.21
C SER A 176 2.29 9.94 -16.10
N ASN A 177 2.26 11.18 -15.64
CA ASN A 177 1.63 12.30 -16.34
C ASN A 177 2.69 13.36 -16.67
N GLY A 178 2.71 13.79 -17.93
CA GLY A 178 3.51 14.90 -18.40
C GLY A 178 2.67 16.16 -18.64
N MET A 179 3.30 17.17 -19.23
CA MET A 179 2.65 18.44 -19.55
C MET A 179 1.92 18.41 -20.91
N ASP A 180 2.11 17.36 -21.72
CA ASP A 180 1.48 17.24 -23.02
C ASP A 180 -0.03 16.97 -22.88
N PRO A 181 -0.86 17.49 -23.82
CA PRO A 181 -2.31 17.33 -23.80
C PRO A 181 -2.77 15.87 -23.77
N GLU A 182 -1.98 14.95 -24.33
CA GLU A 182 -2.26 13.51 -24.35
C GLU A 182 -2.47 12.92 -22.95
N TYR A 183 -1.72 13.39 -21.94
CA TYR A 183 -1.88 12.90 -20.58
C TYR A 183 -3.21 13.33 -19.94
N THR A 184 -3.71 14.51 -20.29
CA THR A 184 -5.05 14.95 -19.88
C THR A 184 -6.12 14.05 -20.50
N VAL A 185 -5.98 13.71 -21.78
CA VAL A 185 -6.89 12.81 -22.48
C VAL A 185 -6.81 11.42 -21.86
N MET A 186 -5.61 10.92 -21.58
CA MET A 186 -5.39 9.60 -20.96
C MET A 186 -6.17 9.46 -19.64
N GLY A 187 -6.07 10.45 -18.74
CA GLY A 187 -6.77 10.43 -17.46
C GLY A 187 -8.30 10.44 -17.62
N ARG A 188 -8.81 11.20 -18.59
CA ARG A 188 -10.26 11.23 -18.90
C ARG A 188 -10.76 9.92 -19.48
N VAL A 189 -10.00 9.32 -20.38
CA VAL A 189 -10.32 8.01 -20.98
C VAL A 189 -10.25 6.90 -19.94
N ALA A 190 -9.23 6.90 -19.08
CA ALA A 190 -9.10 5.94 -17.98
C ALA A 190 -10.36 5.92 -17.11
N ARG A 191 -10.81 7.10 -16.66
CA ARG A 191 -12.04 7.22 -15.83
C ARG A 191 -13.28 6.70 -16.56
N ARG A 192 -13.39 6.98 -17.85
CA ARG A 192 -14.55 6.55 -18.63
C ARG A 192 -14.57 5.03 -18.84
N ILE A 193 -13.44 4.43 -19.15
CA ILE A 193 -13.33 2.96 -19.31
C ILE A 193 -13.63 2.29 -17.98
N TRP A 194 -13.01 2.72 -16.91
CA TRP A 194 -13.20 2.13 -15.57
C TRP A 194 -14.63 2.25 -15.05
N ALA A 195 -15.35 3.29 -15.42
CA ALA A 195 -16.74 3.49 -15.04
C ALA A 195 -17.75 2.64 -15.83
N VAL A 196 -17.33 2.06 -16.96
CA VAL A 196 -18.22 1.27 -17.85
C VAL A 196 -17.96 -0.23 -17.71
N ALA A 197 -16.71 -0.61 -17.41
CA ALA A 197 -16.32 -2.00 -17.24
C ALA A 197 -16.69 -2.54 -15.87
#